data_e816ac7f1baf9325a792c34e10711c7d
#
_entry.id   e816ac7f1baf9325a792c34e10711c7d
#
_cell.length_a   1.000
_cell.length_b   1.000
_cell.length_c   1.000
_cell.angle_alpha   90.00
_cell.angle_beta   90.00
_cell.angle_gamma   90.00
#
_symmetry.space_group_name_H-M   'P 1'
#
loop_
_entity.id
_entity.type
_entity.pdbx_description
1 polymer ?
#
loop_
_entity_poly.entity_id
_entity_poly.type
_entity_poly.pdbx_seq_one_letter_code
_entity_poly.pdbx_strand_id
1 'polypeptide(L)'
;MKKAIKFISAVAIAIAAAACSSPEKMAEMAENVTVKCNPAVLEVVGGKINADVTVTYPADYFHPKAILEVTPVIVYEGGEAKMEPYVFQGEKVQDNYQVVPSEGATVTKPVSFEYVPGMEKCYLELRGTVKYKAKSADLPSKKVADGANTTYMLVCQKGKVDYKADGYQEVIKQTAEGQILYQINSSNVRNSELKGQSVKDFQAALDEILANERKTLVSTDVVAYASPDGKEDQNAKLSDNRSKTAEKA
;
A
#
# COMPACT_ATOMS: atom_id res chain seq x y z
N MET A 1 73.51 22.51 24.12
CA MET A 1 72.40 21.74 23.58
C MET A 1 71.00 21.95 24.25
N LYS A 2 70.92 22.39 25.52
CA LYS A 2 69.61 22.58 26.20
C LYS A 2 68.83 23.86 25.86
N LYS A 3 69.50 24.88 25.22
CA LYS A 3 68.79 26.13 24.86
C LYS A 3 68.13 26.12 23.47
N ALA A 4 68.54 25.23 22.56
CA ALA A 4 68.00 25.14 21.20
C ALA A 4 66.62 24.43 21.23
N ILE A 5 66.39 23.49 22.14
CA ILE A 5 65.12 22.73 22.24
C ILE A 5 63.95 23.59 22.75
N LYS A 6 64.20 24.60 23.59
CA LYS A 6 63.17 25.51 24.06
C LYS A 6 62.68 26.51 23.00
N PHE A 7 63.50 26.84 22.02
CA PHE A 7 63.09 27.73 20.92
C PHE A 7 62.22 27.00 19.87
N ILE A 8 62.50 25.74 19.64
CA ILE A 8 61.74 24.94 18.67
C ILE A 8 60.31 24.66 19.18
N SER A 9 60.15 24.43 20.50
CA SER A 9 58.82 24.24 21.10
C SER A 9 57.97 25.51 21.13
N ALA A 10 58.57 26.71 21.28
CA ALA A 10 57.85 27.96 21.23
C ALA A 10 57.37 28.34 19.82
N VAL A 11 58.13 27.98 18.78
CA VAL A 11 57.76 28.19 17.36
C VAL A 11 56.65 27.20 16.92
N ALA A 12 56.71 25.94 17.40
CA ALA A 12 55.64 24.96 17.12
C ALA A 12 54.30 25.34 17.75
N ILE A 13 54.29 25.89 18.96
CA ILE A 13 53.08 26.37 19.63
C ILE A 13 52.52 27.63 18.93
N ALA A 14 53.34 28.50 18.42
CA ALA A 14 52.89 29.70 17.68
C ALA A 14 52.27 29.35 16.33
N ILE A 15 52.73 28.29 15.66
CA ILE A 15 52.15 27.82 14.39
C ILE A 15 50.79 27.14 14.66
N ALA A 16 50.63 26.41 15.76
CA ALA A 16 49.34 25.81 16.14
C ALA A 16 48.28 26.87 16.51
N ALA A 17 48.67 28.02 17.08
CA ALA A 17 47.75 29.10 17.39
C ALA A 17 47.32 29.95 16.16
N ALA A 18 48.09 29.95 15.07
CA ALA A 18 47.72 30.63 13.81
C ALA A 18 46.77 29.81 12.93
N ALA A 19 46.61 28.49 13.18
CA ALA A 19 45.71 27.61 12.45
C ALA A 19 44.23 27.70 12.90
N CYS A 20 43.92 28.56 13.87
CA CYS A 20 42.62 28.58 14.56
C CYS A 20 41.49 29.33 13.83
N SER A 21 41.65 29.74 12.56
CA SER A 21 40.57 30.47 11.86
C SER A 21 40.56 30.29 10.34
N SER A 22 40.83 29.10 9.86
CA SER A 22 40.88 28.78 8.44
C SER A 22 39.68 27.89 8.00
N PRO A 23 39.30 27.90 6.72
CA PRO A 23 38.31 26.97 6.18
C PRO A 23 38.63 25.51 6.49
N GLU A 24 39.90 25.17 6.58
CA GLU A 24 40.36 23.82 6.93
C GLU A 24 39.87 23.36 8.31
N LYS A 25 39.76 24.27 9.30
CA LYS A 25 39.20 23.92 10.61
C LYS A 25 37.72 23.56 10.53
N MET A 26 36.93 24.24 9.71
CA MET A 26 35.55 23.86 9.48
C MET A 26 35.45 22.48 8.82
N ALA A 27 36.37 22.13 7.94
CA ALA A 27 36.44 20.82 7.33
C ALA A 27 36.79 19.72 8.35
N GLU A 28 37.78 19.97 9.23
CA GLU A 28 38.13 19.05 10.33
C GLU A 28 36.97 18.84 11.31
N MET A 29 36.20 19.89 11.59
CA MET A 29 35.05 19.83 12.51
C MET A 29 33.74 19.35 11.86
N ALA A 30 33.73 19.08 10.57
CA ALA A 30 32.53 18.69 9.82
C ALA A 30 31.87 17.38 10.34
N GLU A 31 32.67 16.52 10.96
CA GLU A 31 32.12 15.29 11.62
C GLU A 31 31.15 15.61 12.76
N ASN A 32 31.31 16.74 13.45
CA ASN A 32 30.47 17.17 14.55
C ASN A 32 29.11 17.74 14.08
N VAL A 33 28.96 18.01 12.78
CA VAL A 33 27.69 18.47 12.21
C VAL A 33 26.73 17.32 12.11
N THR A 34 25.57 17.43 12.72
CA THR A 34 24.53 16.40 12.64
C THR A 34 23.59 16.71 11.48
N VAL A 35 23.29 15.68 10.69
CA VAL A 35 22.36 15.79 9.57
C VAL A 35 21.27 14.73 9.70
N LYS A 36 20.01 15.14 9.48
CA LYS A 36 18.84 14.27 9.45
C LYS A 36 18.04 14.50 8.18
N CYS A 37 17.40 13.48 7.69
CA CYS A 37 16.52 13.54 6.53
C CYS A 37 15.12 13.06 6.88
N ASN A 38 14.13 13.72 6.31
CA ASN A 38 12.75 13.29 6.41
C ASN A 38 12.11 13.30 5.00
N PRO A 39 11.71 12.15 4.45
CA PRO A 39 11.74 10.82 5.08
C PRO A 39 13.17 10.28 5.24
N ALA A 40 13.37 9.35 6.20
CA ALA A 40 14.69 8.75 6.48
C ALA A 40 15.20 7.85 5.33
N VAL A 41 14.28 7.29 4.57
CA VAL A 41 14.51 6.62 3.29
C VAL A 41 13.80 7.42 2.22
N LEU A 42 14.50 7.81 1.18
CA LEU A 42 13.93 8.59 0.08
C LEU A 42 12.84 7.81 -0.64
N GLU A 43 11.81 8.51 -1.08
CA GLU A 43 10.66 7.95 -1.78
C GLU A 43 10.40 8.70 -3.08
N VAL A 44 9.98 7.97 -4.10
CA VAL A 44 9.52 8.59 -5.35
C VAL A 44 8.01 8.79 -5.27
N VAL A 45 7.58 10.04 -5.41
CA VAL A 45 6.17 10.41 -5.43
C VAL A 45 5.90 11.33 -6.62
N GLY A 46 5.01 10.92 -7.51
CA GLY A 46 4.68 11.71 -8.70
C GLY A 46 5.87 11.97 -9.64
N GLY A 47 6.83 11.04 -9.69
CA GLY A 47 8.01 11.19 -10.52
C GLY A 47 9.14 12.06 -9.91
N LYS A 48 9.00 12.45 -8.65
CA LYS A 48 9.98 13.27 -7.92
C LYS A 48 10.42 12.60 -6.63
N ILE A 49 11.65 12.92 -6.22
CA ILE A 49 12.21 12.56 -4.92
C ILE A 49 12.28 13.84 -4.10
N ASN A 50 11.41 13.97 -3.11
CA ASN A 50 11.35 15.12 -2.23
C ASN A 50 11.72 14.71 -0.80
N ALA A 51 12.52 15.55 -0.12
CA ALA A 51 12.84 15.36 1.28
C ALA A 51 13.17 16.69 1.95
N ASP A 52 13.07 16.72 3.28
CA ASP A 52 13.57 17.82 4.09
C ASP A 52 14.86 17.39 4.78
N VAL A 53 15.92 18.14 4.56
CA VAL A 53 17.23 17.91 5.19
C VAL A 53 17.42 18.93 6.30
N THR A 54 17.59 18.42 7.51
CA THR A 54 17.86 19.23 8.70
C THR A 54 19.33 19.08 9.09
N VAL A 55 20.06 20.18 9.09
CA VAL A 55 21.46 20.26 9.48
C VAL A 55 21.57 21.01 10.81
N THR A 56 22.23 20.42 11.79
CA THR A 56 22.51 21.05 13.08
C THR A 56 24.01 21.36 13.17
N TYR A 57 24.32 22.61 13.14
CA TYR A 57 25.67 23.13 13.35
C TYR A 57 25.92 23.33 14.84
N PRO A 58 26.93 22.71 15.43
CA PRO A 58 27.27 22.94 16.84
C PRO A 58 27.85 24.33 17.07
N ALA A 59 27.92 24.76 18.34
CA ALA A 59 28.59 25.96 18.71
C ALA A 59 30.08 25.95 18.26
N ASP A 60 30.60 27.12 17.92
CA ASP A 60 31.98 27.34 17.47
C ASP A 60 32.38 26.63 16.15
N TYR A 61 31.42 26.01 15.47
CA TYR A 61 31.65 25.39 14.17
C TYR A 61 31.79 26.43 13.07
N PHE A 62 30.87 27.40 13.02
CA PHE A 62 30.78 28.33 11.89
C PHE A 62 31.69 29.54 12.11
N HIS A 63 32.64 29.72 11.20
CA HIS A 63 33.52 30.88 11.28
C HIS A 63 32.77 32.17 10.93
N PRO A 64 32.82 33.23 11.75
CA PRO A 64 31.97 34.44 11.59
C PRO A 64 32.13 35.16 10.23
N LYS A 65 33.21 34.97 9.52
CA LYS A 65 33.50 35.61 8.21
C LYS A 65 33.54 34.59 7.04
N ALA A 66 33.10 33.36 7.25
CA ALA A 66 33.06 32.35 6.21
C ALA A 66 31.70 32.30 5.48
N ILE A 67 31.73 31.84 4.25
CA ILE A 67 30.58 31.47 3.46
C ILE A 67 30.69 29.95 3.25
N LEU A 68 29.58 29.24 3.46
CA LEU A 68 29.47 27.82 3.24
C LEU A 68 28.41 27.55 2.15
N GLU A 69 28.83 26.93 1.07
CA GLU A 69 27.94 26.41 0.02
C GLU A 69 27.71 24.94 0.28
N VAL A 70 26.46 24.50 0.35
CA VAL A 70 26.07 23.11 0.56
C VAL A 70 25.23 22.66 -0.62
N THR A 71 25.75 21.72 -1.39
CA THR A 71 25.09 21.16 -2.57
C THR A 71 24.50 19.80 -2.24
N PRO A 72 23.17 19.64 -2.28
CA PRO A 72 22.55 18.31 -2.23
C PRO A 72 22.81 17.56 -3.54
N VAL A 73 23.21 16.29 -3.44
CA VAL A 73 23.52 15.43 -4.58
C VAL A 73 22.90 14.06 -4.37
N ILE A 74 22.11 13.59 -5.34
CA ILE A 74 21.76 12.17 -5.44
C ILE A 74 22.80 11.46 -6.28
N VAL A 75 23.40 10.42 -5.71
CA VAL A 75 24.34 9.52 -6.38
C VAL A 75 23.65 8.19 -6.64
N TYR A 76 23.70 7.72 -7.88
CA TYR A 76 23.08 6.47 -8.32
C TYR A 76 23.97 5.76 -9.36
N GLU A 77 23.65 4.54 -9.74
CA GLU A 77 24.48 3.72 -10.62
C GLU A 77 24.74 4.38 -12.00
N GLY A 78 23.79 5.18 -12.50
CA GLY A 78 23.89 5.87 -13.79
C GLY A 78 24.57 7.23 -13.75
N GLY A 79 24.96 7.73 -12.55
CA GLY A 79 25.57 9.06 -12.42
C GLY A 79 25.18 9.80 -11.14
N GLU A 80 25.11 11.11 -11.23
CA GLU A 80 24.72 11.97 -10.13
C GLU A 80 23.79 13.10 -10.60
N ALA A 81 22.84 13.46 -9.75
CA ALA A 81 21.97 14.62 -9.93
C ALA A 81 22.27 15.63 -8.82
N LYS A 82 22.49 16.88 -9.20
CA LYS A 82 22.84 17.98 -8.28
C LYS A 82 21.74 19.03 -8.27
N MET A 83 21.49 19.58 -7.09
CA MET A 83 20.70 20.80 -6.94
C MET A 83 21.59 22.03 -6.89
N GLU A 84 20.98 23.19 -7.05
CA GLU A 84 21.62 24.45 -6.72
C GLU A 84 22.04 24.47 -5.26
N PRO A 85 23.22 25.02 -4.93
CA PRO A 85 23.73 25.03 -3.57
C PRO A 85 22.90 25.96 -2.67
N TYR A 86 22.66 25.52 -1.47
CA TYR A 86 22.23 26.40 -0.37
C TYR A 86 23.48 27.12 0.18
N VAL A 87 23.36 28.43 0.30
CA VAL A 87 24.49 29.27 0.76
C VAL A 87 24.18 29.80 2.16
N PHE A 88 25.15 29.64 3.03
CA PHE A 88 25.09 30.11 4.43
C PHE A 88 26.27 31.05 4.69
N GLN A 89 26.09 31.98 5.60
CA GLN A 89 27.10 32.93 5.98
C GLN A 89 27.28 33.05 7.49
N GLY A 90 28.50 33.40 7.90
CA GLY A 90 28.77 33.77 9.28
C GLY A 90 28.31 35.18 9.59
N GLU A 91 28.17 35.50 10.87
CA GLU A 91 27.58 36.75 11.41
C GLU A 91 28.25 38.04 10.92
N LYS A 92 29.53 37.98 10.53
CA LYS A 92 30.32 39.13 10.10
C LYS A 92 30.50 39.23 8.60
N VAL A 93 29.79 38.40 7.84
CA VAL A 93 29.69 38.53 6.38
C VAL A 93 28.56 39.50 6.07
N GLN A 94 28.82 40.47 5.19
CA GLN A 94 27.82 41.47 4.77
C GLN A 94 27.20 41.07 3.43
N ASP A 95 26.52 39.93 3.41
CA ASP A 95 25.84 39.41 2.24
C ASP A 95 24.38 39.03 2.62
N ASN A 96 23.58 38.64 1.65
CA ASN A 96 22.13 38.34 1.89
C ASN A 96 21.85 36.85 2.07
N TYR A 97 22.84 36.06 2.50
CA TYR A 97 22.65 34.64 2.74
C TYR A 97 22.12 34.36 4.15
N GLN A 98 21.66 33.13 4.37
CA GLN A 98 21.19 32.74 5.70
C GLN A 98 22.35 32.71 6.70
N VAL A 99 22.23 33.48 7.76
CA VAL A 99 23.24 33.57 8.81
C VAL A 99 23.19 32.31 9.70
N VAL A 100 24.37 31.73 9.94
CA VAL A 100 24.58 30.70 10.97
C VAL A 100 25.42 31.33 12.05
N PRO A 101 24.88 31.55 13.25
CA PRO A 101 25.59 32.17 14.38
C PRO A 101 26.68 31.25 14.94
N SER A 102 27.65 31.86 15.62
CA SER A 102 28.72 31.13 16.30
C SER A 102 28.21 30.23 17.45
N GLU A 103 27.06 30.54 18.01
CA GLU A 103 26.39 29.75 19.06
C GLU A 103 25.82 28.42 18.51
N GLY A 104 25.84 28.24 17.19
CA GLY A 104 25.24 27.11 16.50
C GLY A 104 23.83 27.40 16.01
N ALA A 105 23.36 26.56 15.09
CA ALA A 105 21.99 26.66 14.56
C ALA A 105 21.51 25.32 14.01
N THR A 106 20.20 25.16 14.00
CA THR A 106 19.55 24.08 13.24
C THR A 106 18.81 24.68 12.05
N VAL A 107 19.09 24.19 10.87
CA VAL A 107 18.53 24.66 9.61
C VAL A 107 17.91 23.52 8.85
N THR A 108 16.68 23.68 8.39
CA THR A 108 15.99 22.73 7.53
C THR A 108 15.83 23.31 6.13
N LYS A 109 16.20 22.53 5.11
CA LYS A 109 16.07 22.89 3.70
C LYS A 109 15.40 21.77 2.93
N PRO A 110 14.41 22.08 2.07
CA PRO A 110 13.82 21.08 1.18
C PRO A 110 14.80 20.71 0.09
N VAL A 111 14.75 19.45 -0.33
CA VAL A 111 15.46 18.97 -1.52
C VAL A 111 14.46 18.32 -2.45
N SER A 112 14.62 18.53 -3.77
CA SER A 112 13.72 17.98 -4.79
C SER A 112 14.51 17.60 -6.03
N PHE A 113 14.36 16.36 -6.47
CA PHE A 113 15.01 15.83 -7.67
C PHE A 113 13.98 15.18 -8.56
N GLU A 114 14.10 15.34 -9.87
CA GLU A 114 13.36 14.54 -10.83
C GLU A 114 13.89 13.09 -10.79
N TYR A 115 12.97 12.14 -10.71
CA TYR A 115 13.35 10.73 -10.73
C TYR A 115 13.78 10.32 -12.14
N VAL A 116 14.89 9.62 -12.24
CA VAL A 116 15.32 8.92 -13.44
C VAL A 116 15.55 7.44 -13.16
N PRO A 117 15.33 6.53 -14.14
CA PRO A 117 15.62 5.10 -13.98
C PRO A 117 17.07 4.87 -13.53
N GLY A 118 17.23 3.99 -12.55
CA GLY A 118 18.52 3.75 -11.88
C GLY A 118 18.62 4.37 -10.48
N MET A 119 17.75 5.34 -10.17
CA MET A 119 17.69 5.95 -8.84
C MET A 119 17.01 5.07 -7.78
N GLU A 120 16.50 3.88 -8.13
CA GLU A 120 16.01 2.87 -7.17
C GLU A 120 17.10 2.44 -6.18
N LYS A 121 18.35 2.56 -6.61
CA LYS A 121 19.54 2.30 -5.80
C LYS A 121 20.37 3.56 -5.75
N CYS A 122 19.93 4.53 -4.97
CA CYS A 122 20.63 5.79 -4.80
C CYS A 122 20.86 6.12 -3.33
N TYR A 123 21.60 7.18 -3.11
CA TYR A 123 21.67 7.82 -1.81
C TYR A 123 21.80 9.34 -2.00
N LEU A 124 21.29 10.08 -1.04
CA LEU A 124 21.47 11.52 -0.94
C LEU A 124 22.71 11.81 -0.11
N GLU A 125 23.59 12.66 -0.61
CA GLU A 125 24.70 13.22 0.14
C GLU A 125 24.72 14.74 0.04
N LEU A 126 25.34 15.37 1.03
CA LEU A 126 25.65 16.79 1.02
C LEU A 126 27.13 16.98 0.74
N ARG A 127 27.45 17.85 -0.23
CA ARG A 127 28.80 18.30 -0.52
C ARG A 127 28.91 19.76 -0.14
N GLY A 128 29.89 20.09 0.69
CA GLY A 128 30.07 21.44 1.20
C GLY A 128 31.40 22.04 0.73
N THR A 129 31.39 23.34 0.42
CA THR A 129 32.61 24.11 0.16
C THR A 129 32.61 25.37 1.02
N VAL A 130 33.60 25.52 1.86
CA VAL A 130 33.78 26.69 2.71
C VAL A 130 34.67 27.69 2.00
N LYS A 131 34.27 28.96 1.95
CA LYS A 131 35.00 30.07 1.37
C LYS A 131 35.29 31.12 2.47
N TYR A 132 36.52 31.54 2.56
CA TYR A 132 36.94 32.63 3.46
C TYR A 132 38.04 33.44 2.79
N LYS A 133 37.80 34.72 2.47
CA LYS A 133 38.67 35.59 1.65
C LYS A 133 39.01 34.90 0.33
N ALA A 134 40.29 34.72 0.05
CA ALA A 134 40.80 34.04 -1.15
C ALA A 134 41.04 32.53 -0.96
N LYS A 135 40.67 31.95 0.16
CA LYS A 135 40.83 30.53 0.45
C LYS A 135 39.49 29.79 0.38
N SER A 136 39.55 28.59 -0.11
CA SER A 136 38.42 27.64 -0.07
C SER A 136 38.89 26.28 0.39
N ALA A 137 37.99 25.52 1.04
CA ALA A 137 38.22 24.14 1.41
C ALA A 137 36.94 23.36 1.19
N ASP A 138 37.03 22.17 0.62
CA ASP A 138 35.90 21.25 0.50
C ASP A 138 35.72 20.46 1.79
N LEU A 139 34.48 20.32 2.20
CA LEU A 139 34.12 19.50 3.34
C LEU A 139 34.03 18.03 2.89
N PRO A 140 34.30 17.09 3.81
CA PRO A 140 33.98 15.68 3.54
C PRO A 140 32.49 15.54 3.17
N SER A 141 32.20 14.80 2.09
CA SER A 141 30.83 14.53 1.70
C SER A 141 30.12 13.73 2.80
N LYS A 142 28.86 14.07 3.08
CA LYS A 142 28.10 13.42 4.14
C LYS A 142 26.87 12.76 3.56
N LYS A 143 26.83 11.43 3.60
CA LYS A 143 25.63 10.67 3.24
C LYS A 143 24.51 10.95 4.24
N VAL A 144 23.31 11.21 3.73
CA VAL A 144 22.15 11.69 4.51
C VAL A 144 21.02 10.68 4.54
N ALA A 145 20.72 10.07 3.42
CA ALA A 145 19.62 9.11 3.30
C ALA A 145 19.89 8.12 2.17
N ASP A 146 19.36 6.91 2.31
CA ASP A 146 19.32 5.91 1.25
C ASP A 146 17.98 6.00 0.51
N GLY A 147 17.92 5.51 -0.71
CA GLY A 147 16.68 5.43 -1.50
C GLY A 147 16.96 5.03 -2.94
N ALA A 148 16.03 5.20 -3.86
CA ALA A 148 14.69 5.73 -3.55
C ALA A 148 13.65 4.60 -3.60
N ASN A 149 12.72 4.60 -2.68
CA ASN A 149 11.60 3.65 -2.71
C ASN A 149 10.66 3.97 -3.88
N THR A 150 10.50 3.04 -4.81
CA THR A 150 9.65 3.14 -6.00
C THR A 150 8.40 2.26 -5.92
N THR A 151 8.03 1.79 -4.74
CA THR A 151 6.92 0.83 -4.54
C THR A 151 5.61 1.32 -5.16
N TYR A 152 5.36 2.63 -5.19
CA TYR A 152 4.17 3.19 -5.82
C TYR A 152 4.05 2.84 -7.32
N MET A 153 5.17 2.62 -8.02
CA MET A 153 5.19 2.25 -9.44
C MET A 153 4.69 0.81 -9.67
N LEU A 154 4.68 -0.01 -8.61
CA LEU A 154 4.19 -1.39 -8.66
C LEU A 154 2.66 -1.46 -8.51
N VAL A 155 2.00 -0.34 -8.20
CA VAL A 155 0.54 -0.29 -8.11
C VAL A 155 -0.06 -0.42 -9.51
N CYS A 156 -0.68 -1.57 -9.76
CA CYS A 156 -1.39 -1.82 -11.01
C CYS A 156 -2.73 -1.08 -11.01
N GLN A 157 -2.79 0.08 -11.66
CA GLN A 157 -4.03 0.85 -11.83
C GLN A 157 -4.97 0.27 -12.89
N LYS A 158 -4.45 -0.62 -13.74
CA LYS A 158 -5.21 -1.28 -14.82
C LYS A 158 -5.41 -2.76 -14.51
N GLY A 159 -5.91 -3.05 -13.32
CA GLY A 159 -6.32 -4.39 -12.97
C GLY A 159 -7.47 -4.84 -13.89
N LYS A 160 -7.35 -6.00 -14.53
CA LYS A 160 -8.46 -6.66 -15.17
C LYS A 160 -9.30 -7.29 -14.06
N VAL A 161 -10.53 -6.84 -13.91
CA VAL A 161 -11.47 -7.47 -13.00
C VAL A 161 -12.18 -8.58 -13.76
N ASP A 162 -11.93 -9.82 -13.38
CA ASP A 162 -12.67 -10.97 -13.89
C ASP A 162 -13.87 -11.21 -12.98
N TYR A 163 -15.07 -11.02 -13.51
CA TYR A 163 -16.32 -11.34 -12.84
C TYR A 163 -16.64 -12.81 -13.07
N LYS A 164 -16.78 -13.58 -12.03
CA LYS A 164 -17.32 -14.92 -12.06
C LYS A 164 -18.72 -14.90 -11.49
N ALA A 165 -19.67 -15.54 -12.18
CA ALA A 165 -21.01 -15.72 -11.64
C ALA A 165 -20.91 -16.49 -10.32
N ASP A 166 -21.56 -15.99 -9.29
CA ASP A 166 -21.56 -16.57 -7.94
C ASP A 166 -22.53 -17.74 -7.80
N GLY A 167 -23.33 -18.02 -8.84
CA GLY A 167 -24.36 -19.05 -8.81
C GLY A 167 -25.61 -18.62 -8.03
N TYR A 168 -25.72 -17.36 -7.65
CA TYR A 168 -26.91 -16.86 -6.97
C TYR A 168 -28.16 -17.06 -7.83
N GLN A 169 -29.21 -17.61 -7.22
CA GLN A 169 -30.54 -17.75 -7.79
C GLN A 169 -31.55 -17.12 -6.81
N GLU A 170 -32.23 -16.10 -7.27
CA GLU A 170 -33.25 -15.43 -6.48
C GLU A 170 -34.45 -16.35 -6.19
N VAL A 171 -34.79 -17.20 -7.15
CA VAL A 171 -35.89 -18.15 -7.05
C VAL A 171 -35.40 -19.56 -7.38
N ILE A 172 -35.53 -20.47 -6.44
CA ILE A 172 -35.20 -21.88 -6.62
C ILE A 172 -36.52 -22.66 -6.68
N LYS A 173 -36.79 -23.32 -7.82
CA LYS A 173 -37.96 -24.20 -7.96
C LYS A 173 -37.65 -25.52 -7.27
N GLN A 174 -38.58 -25.95 -6.42
CA GLN A 174 -38.58 -27.26 -5.75
C GLN A 174 -39.85 -28.00 -6.11
N THR A 175 -39.82 -29.30 -6.23
CA THR A 175 -40.95 -30.18 -6.48
C THR A 175 -41.05 -31.20 -5.36
N ALA A 176 -42.28 -31.52 -4.95
CA ALA A 176 -42.58 -32.61 -4.06
C ALA A 176 -43.62 -33.48 -4.72
N GLU A 177 -43.47 -34.78 -4.63
CA GLU A 177 -44.38 -35.74 -5.29
C GLU A 177 -44.97 -36.69 -4.27
N GLY A 178 -46.26 -36.97 -4.43
CA GLY A 178 -46.98 -38.00 -3.69
C GLY A 178 -47.60 -39.01 -4.66
N GLN A 179 -47.61 -40.27 -4.30
CA GLN A 179 -48.13 -41.34 -5.15
C GLN A 179 -49.28 -42.09 -4.43
N ILE A 180 -50.39 -42.29 -5.18
CA ILE A 180 -51.53 -43.10 -4.76
C ILE A 180 -51.67 -44.28 -5.71
N LEU A 181 -51.66 -45.50 -5.21
CA LEU A 181 -51.82 -46.70 -6.00
C LEU A 181 -53.29 -47.16 -6.02
N TYR A 182 -53.80 -47.37 -7.22
CA TYR A 182 -55.16 -47.83 -7.44
C TYR A 182 -55.22 -49.33 -7.70
N GLN A 183 -56.31 -49.96 -7.32
CA GLN A 183 -56.58 -51.35 -7.72
C GLN A 183 -56.94 -51.43 -9.19
N ILE A 184 -56.73 -52.59 -9.79
CA ILE A 184 -57.06 -52.85 -11.21
C ILE A 184 -58.53 -52.51 -11.47
N ASN A 185 -58.80 -51.78 -12.55
CA ASN A 185 -60.14 -51.33 -12.95
C ASN A 185 -60.92 -50.51 -11.90
N SER A 186 -60.24 -49.90 -10.93
CA SER A 186 -60.81 -49.06 -9.90
C SER A 186 -60.26 -47.66 -9.91
N SER A 187 -61.13 -46.69 -9.63
CA SER A 187 -60.76 -45.30 -9.37
C SER A 187 -60.98 -44.90 -7.89
N ASN A 188 -61.26 -45.84 -7.00
CA ASN A 188 -61.45 -45.55 -5.60
C ASN A 188 -60.12 -45.44 -4.86
N VAL A 189 -59.92 -44.32 -4.18
CA VAL A 189 -58.78 -44.12 -3.29
C VAL A 189 -59.00 -44.91 -2.00
N ARG A 190 -58.00 -45.74 -1.67
CA ARG A 190 -58.08 -46.54 -0.41
C ARG A 190 -57.45 -45.72 0.74
N ASN A 191 -58.10 -45.84 1.91
CA ASN A 191 -57.57 -45.21 3.12
C ASN A 191 -56.16 -45.68 3.49
N SER A 192 -55.73 -46.87 3.08
CA SER A 192 -54.40 -47.39 3.27
C SER A 192 -53.38 -46.60 2.44
N GLU A 193 -53.73 -46.15 1.24
CA GLU A 193 -52.88 -45.37 0.36
C GLU A 193 -52.69 -43.96 0.89
N LEU A 194 -53.75 -43.34 1.41
CA LEU A 194 -53.67 -42.01 2.05
C LEU A 194 -52.80 -42.01 3.31
N LYS A 195 -52.69 -43.18 3.96
CA LYS A 195 -51.76 -43.36 5.09
C LYS A 195 -50.37 -43.85 4.68
N GLY A 196 -50.15 -44.04 3.40
CA GLY A 196 -48.88 -44.46 2.85
C GLY A 196 -47.75 -43.42 3.04
N GLN A 197 -46.52 -43.87 3.07
CA GLN A 197 -45.39 -42.99 3.31
C GLN A 197 -45.27 -41.89 2.25
N SER A 198 -45.50 -42.21 0.97
CA SER A 198 -45.42 -41.23 -0.14
C SER A 198 -46.38 -40.06 0.02
N VAL A 199 -47.63 -40.33 0.47
CA VAL A 199 -48.63 -39.27 0.71
C VAL A 199 -48.29 -38.47 1.96
N LYS A 200 -47.78 -39.13 3.01
CA LYS A 200 -47.30 -38.41 4.21
C LYS A 200 -46.14 -37.48 3.92
N ASP A 201 -45.18 -37.92 3.12
CA ASP A 201 -44.03 -37.10 2.75
C ASP A 201 -44.48 -35.89 1.91
N PHE A 202 -45.44 -36.07 1.01
CA PHE A 202 -46.05 -34.99 0.25
C PHE A 202 -46.80 -34.00 1.17
N GLN A 203 -47.62 -34.50 2.12
CA GLN A 203 -48.29 -33.65 3.09
C GLN A 203 -47.30 -32.86 3.95
N ALA A 204 -46.24 -33.49 4.43
CA ALA A 204 -45.19 -32.83 5.20
C ALA A 204 -44.50 -31.73 4.39
N ALA A 205 -44.26 -31.95 3.10
CA ALA A 205 -43.71 -30.94 2.21
C ALA A 205 -44.66 -29.75 1.99
N LEU A 206 -45.98 -30.01 1.89
CA LEU A 206 -46.97 -28.94 1.81
C LEU A 206 -47.05 -28.13 3.12
N ASP A 207 -47.04 -28.80 4.25
CA ASP A 207 -47.07 -28.16 5.57
C ASP A 207 -45.84 -27.27 5.77
N GLU A 208 -44.64 -27.73 5.33
CA GLU A 208 -43.43 -26.95 5.35
C GLU A 208 -43.54 -25.71 4.46
N ILE A 209 -44.13 -25.82 3.26
CA ILE A 209 -44.35 -24.69 2.36
C ILE A 209 -45.27 -23.65 3.01
N LEU A 210 -46.37 -24.11 3.61
CA LEU A 210 -47.35 -23.22 4.25
C LEU A 210 -46.83 -22.54 5.51
N ALA A 211 -45.90 -23.19 6.20
CA ALA A 211 -45.29 -22.66 7.42
C ALA A 211 -44.07 -21.71 7.13
N ASN A 212 -43.56 -21.70 5.94
CA ASN A 212 -42.34 -20.94 5.59
C ASN A 212 -42.65 -19.72 4.74
N GLU A 213 -42.49 -18.54 5.31
CA GLU A 213 -42.71 -17.25 4.62
C GLU A 213 -41.89 -17.04 3.35
N ARG A 214 -40.79 -17.79 3.17
CA ARG A 214 -39.91 -17.72 2.01
C ARG A 214 -40.30 -18.70 0.89
N LYS A 215 -41.30 -19.55 1.13
CA LYS A 215 -41.81 -20.53 0.15
C LYS A 215 -43.19 -20.13 -0.34
N THR A 216 -43.45 -20.32 -1.61
CA THR A 216 -44.73 -20.06 -2.23
C THR A 216 -45.12 -21.27 -3.06
N LEU A 217 -46.32 -21.82 -2.79
CA LEU A 217 -46.88 -22.87 -3.62
C LEU A 217 -47.32 -22.25 -4.95
N VAL A 218 -46.73 -22.69 -6.03
CA VAL A 218 -47.02 -22.18 -7.39
C VAL A 218 -48.16 -22.97 -8.04
N SER A 219 -48.06 -24.28 -8.02
CA SER A 219 -49.11 -25.17 -8.55
C SER A 219 -49.08 -26.53 -7.87
N THR A 220 -50.21 -27.22 -7.92
CA THR A 220 -50.34 -28.62 -7.58
C THR A 220 -51.03 -29.32 -8.76
N ASP A 221 -50.35 -30.26 -9.36
CA ASP A 221 -50.84 -30.98 -10.52
C ASP A 221 -51.15 -32.43 -10.12
N VAL A 222 -52.36 -32.95 -10.48
CA VAL A 222 -52.75 -34.34 -10.27
C VAL A 222 -52.76 -35.06 -11.61
N VAL A 223 -51.80 -35.98 -11.79
CA VAL A 223 -51.71 -36.79 -13.02
C VAL A 223 -52.03 -38.24 -12.68
N ALA A 224 -52.98 -38.83 -13.37
CA ALA A 224 -53.34 -40.20 -13.16
C ALA A 224 -53.18 -41.05 -14.43
N TYR A 225 -52.80 -42.29 -14.23
CA TYR A 225 -52.56 -43.25 -15.30
C TYR A 225 -53.43 -44.47 -15.14
N ALA A 226 -53.83 -45.07 -16.24
CA ALA A 226 -54.38 -46.41 -16.33
C ALA A 226 -53.37 -47.37 -16.95
N SER A 227 -53.51 -48.70 -16.65
CA SER A 227 -52.67 -49.71 -17.33
C SER A 227 -52.93 -49.67 -18.84
N PRO A 228 -51.90 -49.89 -19.67
CA PRO A 228 -52.06 -49.95 -21.13
C PRO A 228 -52.91 -51.19 -21.59
N ASP A 229 -53.15 -52.10 -20.65
CA ASP A 229 -53.94 -53.30 -20.97
C ASP A 229 -55.43 -52.94 -20.99
N GLY A 230 -56.08 -53.15 -22.12
CA GLY A 230 -57.50 -52.94 -22.32
C GLY A 230 -57.84 -51.93 -23.43
N LYS A 231 -59.12 -51.55 -23.52
CA LYS A 231 -59.55 -50.58 -24.53
C LYS A 231 -59.17 -49.16 -24.16
N GLU A 232 -58.64 -48.41 -25.11
CA GLU A 232 -58.18 -47.05 -24.92
C GLU A 232 -59.25 -46.12 -24.28
N ASP A 233 -60.47 -46.16 -24.80
CA ASP A 233 -61.59 -45.37 -24.30
C ASP A 233 -61.91 -45.66 -22.82
N GLN A 234 -61.76 -46.90 -22.39
CA GLN A 234 -61.99 -47.30 -21.01
C GLN A 234 -60.84 -46.82 -20.11
N ASN A 235 -59.59 -46.90 -20.60
CA ASN A 235 -58.42 -46.44 -19.87
C ASN A 235 -58.41 -44.92 -19.73
N ALA A 236 -58.81 -44.18 -20.77
CA ALA A 236 -58.97 -42.73 -20.71
C ALA A 236 -59.97 -42.31 -19.62
N LYS A 237 -61.18 -42.95 -19.59
CA LYS A 237 -62.16 -42.68 -18.55
C LYS A 237 -61.67 -43.06 -17.17
N LEU A 238 -60.90 -44.14 -17.04
CA LEU A 238 -60.41 -44.64 -15.78
C LEU A 238 -59.32 -43.67 -15.23
N SER A 239 -58.42 -43.19 -16.08
CA SER A 239 -57.43 -42.19 -15.68
C SER A 239 -58.06 -40.86 -15.24
N ASP A 240 -59.05 -40.34 -15.98
CA ASP A 240 -59.81 -39.16 -15.61
C ASP A 240 -60.49 -39.31 -14.25
N ASN A 241 -61.16 -40.46 -13.99
CA ASN A 241 -61.80 -40.72 -12.75
C ASN A 241 -60.84 -40.87 -11.57
N ARG A 242 -59.64 -41.46 -11.83
CA ARG A 242 -58.55 -41.54 -10.82
C ARG A 242 -58.01 -40.16 -10.48
N SER A 243 -57.79 -39.30 -11.45
CA SER A 243 -57.37 -37.91 -11.23
C SER A 243 -58.37 -37.18 -10.34
N LYS A 244 -59.68 -37.24 -10.69
CA LYS A 244 -60.75 -36.59 -9.93
C LYS A 244 -60.90 -37.12 -8.51
N THR A 245 -60.65 -38.42 -8.29
CA THR A 245 -60.74 -39.00 -6.96
C THR A 245 -59.50 -38.75 -6.10
N ALA A 246 -58.33 -38.67 -6.71
CA ALA A 246 -57.12 -38.25 -6.02
C ALA A 246 -57.17 -36.79 -5.62
N GLU A 247 -57.72 -35.92 -6.47
CA GLU A 247 -57.87 -34.49 -6.20
C GLU A 247 -58.82 -34.20 -5.03
N LYS A 248 -59.76 -35.08 -4.78
CA LYS A 248 -60.76 -34.98 -3.66
C LYS A 248 -60.34 -35.65 -2.36
N ALA A 249 -59.29 -36.48 -2.44
CA ALA A 249 -58.87 -37.28 -1.30
C ALA A 249 -57.84 -36.55 -0.42
#